data_54ac36bce6900e64f28ab608fc88d60f
#
_entry.id   54ac36bce6900e64f28ab608fc88d60f
#
_cell.length_a   1.000
_cell.length_b   1.000
_cell.length_c   1.000
_cell.angle_alpha   90.00
_cell.angle_beta   90.00
_cell.angle_gamma   90.00
#
_symmetry.space_group_name_H-M   'P 1'
#
loop_
_entity.id
_entity.type
_entity.pdbx_description
1 polymer ?
#
loop_
_entity_poly.entity_id
_entity_poly.type
_entity_poly.pdbx_seq_one_letter_code
_entity_poly.pdbx_strand_id
1 'polypeptide(L)'
;MRKLSDEEVCIDSKVTWYLPYRFVINPKKPDRLRRVYDASAKLRSQSLNDKMYTGPDYLTSLFGVLLRFCEGTIALAAEVREMYNMLRLPASDQPAMRFLWGESPSEEPSVYQFQRTVFGEVSVPSRANYTMRRNADENRGDLTLGVKAVYKHFYMDDGLPSTESREEAIEMRKQMTELLHRGGFHLHK
;
A
#
# COMPACT_ATOMS: atom_id res chain seq x y z
N MET A 1 5.95 -7.68 -9.86
CA MET A 1 5.57 -7.66 -11.29
C MET A 1 6.30 -8.75 -12.04
N ARG A 2 5.73 -9.26 -13.13
CA ARG A 2 6.37 -10.24 -14.02
C ARG A 2 6.08 -9.89 -15.49
N LYS A 3 6.97 -10.27 -16.37
CA LYS A 3 6.74 -10.25 -17.82
C LYS A 3 5.81 -11.40 -18.19
N LEU A 4 4.86 -11.18 -19.09
CA LEU A 4 3.99 -12.23 -19.63
C LEU A 4 4.61 -12.82 -20.89
N SER A 5 4.35 -14.11 -21.15
CA SER A 5 4.59 -14.71 -22.48
C SER A 5 3.48 -14.30 -23.44
N ASP A 6 3.73 -14.48 -24.76
CA ASP A 6 2.72 -14.16 -25.78
C ASP A 6 1.46 -15.00 -25.62
N GLU A 7 1.59 -16.26 -25.21
CA GLU A 7 0.46 -17.14 -24.89
C GLU A 7 -0.37 -16.59 -23.72
N GLU A 8 0.28 -16.12 -22.63
CA GLU A 8 -0.41 -15.53 -21.49
C GLU A 8 -1.08 -14.20 -21.80
N VAL A 9 -0.53 -13.41 -22.72
CA VAL A 9 -1.14 -12.17 -23.21
C VAL A 9 -2.44 -12.45 -23.96
N CYS A 10 -2.46 -13.53 -24.78
CA CYS A 10 -3.60 -13.93 -25.58
C CYS A 10 -4.73 -14.58 -24.78
N ILE A 11 -4.50 -14.97 -23.53
CA ILE A 11 -5.58 -15.50 -22.66
C ILE A 11 -6.60 -14.40 -22.43
N ASP A 12 -7.82 -14.62 -22.97
CA ASP A 12 -8.93 -13.70 -22.78
C ASP A 12 -9.36 -13.69 -21.31
N SER A 13 -9.28 -12.53 -20.69
CA SER A 13 -9.74 -12.30 -19.33
C SER A 13 -10.80 -11.21 -19.33
N LYS A 14 -11.94 -11.47 -18.70
CA LYS A 14 -13.04 -10.50 -18.56
C LYS A 14 -12.65 -9.18 -17.89
N VAL A 15 -11.48 -9.15 -17.24
CA VAL A 15 -11.00 -8.02 -16.44
C VAL A 15 -9.66 -7.45 -16.92
N THR A 16 -9.28 -7.66 -18.18
CA THR A 16 -8.01 -7.14 -18.71
C THR A 16 -8.02 -5.61 -18.82
N TRP A 17 -7.00 -4.97 -18.23
CA TRP A 17 -6.76 -3.53 -18.34
C TRP A 17 -5.28 -3.23 -18.42
N TYR A 18 -4.92 -2.17 -19.18
CA TYR A 18 -3.55 -1.70 -19.30
C TYR A 18 -3.42 -0.32 -18.67
N LEU A 19 -2.61 -0.23 -17.61
CA LEU A 19 -2.34 1.00 -16.87
C LEU A 19 -1.33 1.87 -17.65
N PRO A 20 -1.68 3.09 -18.01
CA PRO A 20 -0.68 4.04 -18.46
C PRO A 20 0.18 4.48 -17.27
N TYR A 21 1.40 4.91 -17.56
CA TYR A 21 2.31 5.44 -16.55
C TYR A 21 3.09 6.63 -17.07
N ARG A 22 3.60 7.40 -16.14
CA ARG A 22 4.50 8.52 -16.40
C ARG A 22 5.66 8.49 -15.41
N PHE A 23 6.76 9.11 -15.82
CA PHE A 23 7.88 9.32 -14.92
C PHE A 23 7.75 10.68 -14.22
N VAL A 24 8.03 10.69 -12.92
CA VAL A 24 8.05 11.90 -12.10
C VAL A 24 9.42 12.01 -11.45
N ILE A 25 10.04 13.16 -11.60
CA ILE A 25 11.31 13.52 -10.97
C ILE A 25 10.99 14.35 -9.72
N ASN A 26 11.49 13.94 -8.58
CA ASN A 26 11.43 14.75 -7.38
C ASN A 26 12.56 15.79 -7.43
N PRO A 27 12.27 17.11 -7.42
CA PRO A 27 13.31 18.15 -7.47
C PRO A 27 14.35 18.06 -6.36
N LYS A 28 13.96 17.53 -5.19
CA LYS A 28 14.88 17.32 -4.05
C LYS A 28 15.74 16.04 -4.18
N LYS A 29 15.42 15.16 -5.14
CA LYS A 29 16.14 13.89 -5.40
C LYS A 29 16.11 13.61 -6.91
N PRO A 30 16.84 14.43 -7.72
CA PRO A 30 16.74 14.38 -9.18
C PRO A 30 17.23 13.04 -9.77
N ASP A 31 18.13 12.34 -9.07
CA ASP A 31 18.64 11.03 -9.50
C ASP A 31 17.65 9.88 -9.32
N ARG A 32 16.49 10.14 -8.72
CA ARG A 32 15.43 9.14 -8.49
C ARG A 32 14.23 9.39 -9.39
N LEU A 33 14.18 8.65 -10.48
CA LEU A 33 13.02 8.59 -11.35
C LEU A 33 11.95 7.71 -10.71
N ARG A 34 10.74 8.27 -10.49
CA ARG A 34 9.58 7.52 -9.98
C ARG A 34 8.64 7.23 -11.14
N ARG A 35 8.30 5.95 -11.33
CA ARG A 35 7.23 5.54 -12.23
C ARG A 35 5.90 5.60 -11.49
N VAL A 36 4.97 6.38 -11.99
CA VAL A 36 3.63 6.56 -11.44
C VAL A 36 2.62 6.00 -12.42
N TYR A 37 1.86 5.00 -12.00
CA TYR A 37 0.77 4.40 -12.77
C TYR A 37 -0.51 5.18 -12.53
N ASP A 38 -1.36 5.30 -13.56
CA ASP A 38 -2.57 6.11 -13.50
C ASP A 38 -3.81 5.24 -13.76
N ALA A 39 -4.42 4.77 -12.68
CA ALA A 39 -5.66 4.02 -12.72
C ALA A 39 -6.90 4.91 -13.00
N SER A 40 -6.74 6.23 -12.97
CA SER A 40 -7.79 7.21 -13.30
C SER A 40 -7.78 7.64 -14.75
N ALA A 41 -6.73 7.28 -15.52
CA ALA A 41 -6.64 7.59 -16.93
C ALA A 41 -7.80 6.96 -17.71
N LYS A 42 -8.48 7.78 -18.52
CA LYS A 42 -9.68 7.36 -19.25
C LYS A 42 -9.35 6.88 -20.66
N LEU A 43 -9.87 5.71 -20.97
CA LEU A 43 -9.95 5.18 -22.34
C LEU A 43 -11.44 5.08 -22.70
N ARG A 44 -11.88 5.75 -23.77
CA ARG A 44 -13.30 5.80 -24.19
C ARG A 44 -14.23 6.18 -23.04
N SER A 45 -13.85 7.23 -22.29
CA SER A 45 -14.58 7.79 -21.15
C SER A 45 -14.65 6.91 -19.89
N GLN A 46 -13.92 5.80 -19.83
CA GLN A 46 -13.87 4.89 -18.68
C GLN A 46 -12.42 4.76 -18.17
N SER A 47 -12.27 4.67 -16.87
CA SER A 47 -10.99 4.39 -16.21
C SER A 47 -11.08 3.05 -15.45
N LEU A 48 -9.93 2.52 -15.03
CA LEU A 48 -9.91 1.36 -14.14
C LEU A 48 -10.62 1.66 -12.83
N ASN A 49 -10.38 2.83 -12.25
CA ASN A 49 -11.00 3.26 -11.00
C ASN A 49 -12.55 3.36 -11.09
N ASP A 50 -13.10 3.69 -12.27
CA ASP A 50 -14.56 3.70 -12.49
C ASP A 50 -15.18 2.28 -12.42
N LYS A 51 -14.35 1.23 -12.55
CA LYS A 51 -14.76 -0.18 -12.50
C LYS A 51 -14.45 -0.87 -11.19
N MET A 52 -13.82 -0.16 -10.25
CA MET A 52 -13.43 -0.70 -8.96
C MET A 52 -14.32 -0.18 -7.84
N TYR A 53 -14.63 -1.04 -6.87
CA TYR A 53 -15.24 -0.59 -5.62
C TYR A 53 -14.18 0.08 -4.74
N THR A 54 -14.50 1.24 -4.20
CA THR A 54 -13.62 1.95 -3.23
C THR A 54 -13.38 1.13 -1.96
N GLY A 55 -14.41 0.39 -1.54
CA GLY A 55 -14.43 -0.33 -0.29
C GLY A 55 -14.84 0.55 0.90
N PRO A 56 -15.07 -0.04 2.08
CA PRO A 56 -15.38 0.69 3.30
C PRO A 56 -14.23 1.59 3.75
N ASP A 57 -14.56 2.67 4.45
CA ASP A 57 -13.56 3.52 5.09
C ASP A 57 -13.08 2.89 6.40
N TYR A 58 -11.86 2.39 6.40
CA TYR A 58 -11.16 1.86 7.57
C TYR A 58 -10.13 2.85 8.14
N LEU A 59 -10.08 4.09 7.65
CA LEU A 59 -9.14 5.07 8.16
C LEU A 59 -9.49 5.44 9.60
N THR A 60 -8.48 5.55 10.44
CA THR A 60 -8.59 6.17 11.74
C THR A 60 -8.69 7.69 11.55
N SER A 61 -9.50 8.38 12.34
CA SER A 61 -9.57 9.83 12.29
C SER A 61 -8.19 10.46 12.48
N LEU A 62 -7.71 11.21 11.50
CA LEU A 62 -6.43 11.92 11.58
C LEU A 62 -6.38 12.84 12.79
N PHE A 63 -7.45 13.60 13.03
CA PHE A 63 -7.55 14.48 14.22
C PHE A 63 -7.40 13.68 15.51
N GLY A 64 -8.06 12.52 15.61
CA GLY A 64 -7.93 11.65 16.77
C GLY A 64 -6.52 11.05 16.92
N VAL A 65 -5.84 10.75 15.83
CA VAL A 65 -4.43 10.27 15.86
C VAL A 65 -3.52 11.39 16.39
N LEU A 66 -3.66 12.61 15.85
CA LEU A 66 -2.84 13.76 16.26
C LEU A 66 -3.09 14.18 17.71
N LEU A 67 -4.33 14.14 18.20
CA LEU A 67 -4.61 14.39 19.62
C LEU A 67 -3.89 13.38 20.50
N ARG A 68 -4.00 12.08 20.21
CA ARG A 68 -3.33 11.05 21.00
C ARG A 68 -1.80 11.11 20.89
N PHE A 69 -1.27 11.61 19.78
CA PHE A 69 0.16 11.85 19.62
C PHE A 69 0.69 12.91 20.59
N CYS A 70 -0.15 13.86 20.98
CA CYS A 70 0.18 14.93 21.93
C CYS A 70 -0.13 14.58 23.40
N GLU A 71 -0.72 13.41 23.69
CA GLU A 71 -1.11 13.03 25.05
C GLU A 71 0.10 12.63 25.91
N GLY A 72 1.01 11.81 25.36
CA GLY A 72 2.16 11.28 26.11
C GLY A 72 3.39 12.19 26.04
N THR A 73 4.29 12.01 27.00
CA THR A 73 5.56 12.77 27.08
C THR A 73 6.60 12.29 26.07
N ILE A 74 6.46 11.07 25.55
CA ILE A 74 7.38 10.46 24.58
C ILE A 74 6.59 10.09 23.33
N ALA A 75 6.93 10.74 22.23
CA ALA A 75 6.33 10.50 20.93
C ALA A 75 7.19 9.57 20.07
N LEU A 76 6.54 8.66 19.35
CA LEU A 76 7.15 7.80 18.35
C LEU A 76 6.60 8.13 16.98
N ALA A 77 7.44 8.08 15.96
CA ALA A 77 7.01 8.17 14.57
C ALA A 77 7.57 6.98 13.79
N ALA A 78 6.72 6.32 13.05
CA ALA A 78 7.07 5.19 12.19
C ALA A 78 6.27 5.25 10.89
N GLU A 79 6.77 4.61 9.85
CA GLU A 79 6.11 4.53 8.53
C GLU A 79 6.13 3.08 8.05
N VAL A 80 5.02 2.58 7.55
CA VAL A 80 4.98 1.27 6.90
C VAL A 80 5.54 1.39 5.49
N ARG A 81 6.70 0.78 5.29
CA ARG A 81 7.41 0.85 4.01
C ARG A 81 6.58 0.27 2.88
N GLU A 82 6.35 1.08 1.85
CA GLU A 82 5.65 0.69 0.62
C GLU A 82 4.30 -0.04 0.89
N MET A 83 3.57 0.36 1.93
CA MET A 83 2.38 -0.32 2.43
C MET A 83 1.45 -0.83 1.32
N TYR A 84 1.17 0.01 0.34
CA TYR A 84 0.26 -0.33 -0.75
C TYR A 84 0.83 -1.39 -1.70
N ASN A 85 2.14 -1.41 -1.90
CA ASN A 85 2.81 -2.39 -2.75
C ASN A 85 3.00 -3.76 -2.06
N MET A 86 2.66 -3.86 -0.76
CA MET A 86 2.78 -5.13 -0.02
C MET A 86 1.58 -6.06 -0.24
N LEU A 87 0.44 -5.54 -0.66
CA LEU A 87 -0.78 -6.31 -0.83
C LEU A 87 -0.73 -7.16 -2.10
N ARG A 88 -0.92 -8.46 -1.96
CA ARG A 88 -0.99 -9.38 -3.09
C ARG A 88 -2.37 -9.30 -3.75
N LEU A 89 -2.36 -9.37 -5.10
CA LEU A 89 -3.56 -9.48 -5.91
C LEU A 89 -3.90 -10.97 -6.14
N PRO A 90 -5.18 -11.36 -6.00
CA PRO A 90 -5.65 -12.64 -6.50
C PRO A 90 -5.27 -12.82 -7.98
N ALA A 91 -4.99 -14.05 -8.39
CA ALA A 91 -4.61 -14.32 -9.77
C ALA A 91 -5.69 -13.88 -10.79
N SER A 92 -6.97 -13.95 -10.40
CA SER A 92 -8.12 -13.48 -11.18
C SER A 92 -8.09 -12.00 -11.50
N ASP A 93 -7.51 -11.17 -10.62
CA ASP A 93 -7.55 -9.72 -10.70
C ASP A 93 -6.28 -9.13 -11.33
N GLN A 94 -5.19 -9.92 -11.38
CA GLN A 94 -3.91 -9.48 -11.93
C GLN A 94 -3.99 -9.01 -13.39
N PRO A 95 -4.84 -9.57 -14.29
CA PRO A 95 -4.97 -9.08 -15.65
C PRO A 95 -5.46 -7.62 -15.76
N ALA A 96 -6.16 -7.10 -14.73
CA ALA A 96 -6.55 -5.69 -14.66
C ALA A 96 -5.36 -4.75 -14.37
N MET A 97 -4.19 -5.30 -14.07
CA MET A 97 -3.01 -4.56 -13.64
C MET A 97 -1.82 -4.80 -14.57
N ARG A 98 -2.09 -4.83 -15.88
CA ARG A 98 -1.07 -4.92 -16.92
C ARG A 98 -0.53 -3.54 -17.29
N PHE A 99 0.67 -3.48 -17.85
CA PHE A 99 1.26 -2.30 -18.48
C PHE A 99 2.25 -2.72 -19.55
N LEU A 100 2.53 -1.81 -20.47
CA LEU A 100 3.48 -2.02 -21.57
C LEU A 100 4.84 -1.45 -21.18
N TRP A 101 5.92 -2.17 -21.47
CA TRP A 101 7.28 -1.70 -21.28
C TRP A 101 8.18 -2.13 -22.43
N GLY A 102 8.93 -1.19 -22.99
CA GLY A 102 9.99 -1.43 -23.95
C GLY A 102 11.27 -0.72 -23.51
N GLU A 103 12.42 -1.27 -23.84
CA GLU A 103 13.71 -0.64 -23.52
C GLU A 103 14.07 0.43 -24.55
N SER A 104 13.55 0.31 -25.77
CA SER A 104 13.77 1.23 -26.87
C SER A 104 12.45 1.57 -27.58
N PRO A 105 12.30 2.81 -28.09
CA PRO A 105 11.13 3.19 -28.90
C PRO A 105 10.99 2.41 -30.22
N SER A 106 12.07 1.76 -30.68
CA SER A 106 12.09 0.94 -31.90
C SER A 106 11.70 -0.52 -31.67
N GLU A 107 11.57 -0.95 -30.40
CA GLU A 107 11.20 -2.30 -30.03
C GLU A 107 9.72 -2.41 -29.72
N GLU A 108 9.12 -3.55 -30.07
CA GLU A 108 7.76 -3.84 -29.65
C GLU A 108 7.70 -3.98 -28.12
N PRO A 109 6.82 -3.23 -27.43
CA PRO A 109 6.77 -3.27 -25.99
C PRO A 109 6.24 -4.61 -25.48
N SER A 110 6.89 -5.14 -24.46
CA SER A 110 6.45 -6.35 -23.76
C SER A 110 5.35 -6.03 -22.75
N VAL A 111 4.46 -6.99 -22.54
CA VAL A 111 3.41 -6.88 -21.52
C VAL A 111 3.94 -7.34 -20.16
N TYR A 112 3.79 -6.49 -19.18
CA TYR A 112 4.07 -6.79 -17.77
C TYR A 112 2.79 -6.77 -16.95
N GLN A 113 2.75 -7.55 -15.89
CA GLN A 113 1.60 -7.68 -15.01
C GLN A 113 2.03 -7.56 -13.55
N PHE A 114 1.30 -6.75 -12.80
CA PHE A 114 1.47 -6.67 -11.36
C PHE A 114 0.85 -7.89 -10.67
N GLN A 115 1.54 -8.38 -9.66
CA GLN A 115 1.07 -9.40 -8.73
C GLN A 115 0.66 -8.80 -7.39
N ARG A 116 0.87 -7.49 -7.24
CA ARG A 116 0.55 -6.68 -6.06
C ARG A 116 -0.13 -5.39 -6.48
N THR A 117 -0.83 -4.77 -5.55
CA THR A 117 -1.46 -3.46 -5.78
C THR A 117 -0.44 -2.38 -6.07
N VAL A 118 -0.88 -1.33 -6.74
CA VAL A 118 -0.07 -0.15 -7.04
C VAL A 118 -0.76 1.12 -6.53
N PHE A 119 0.03 2.16 -6.34
CA PHE A 119 -0.52 3.48 -6.05
C PHE A 119 -1.43 3.97 -7.18
N GLY A 120 -2.53 4.62 -6.81
CA GLY A 120 -3.50 5.20 -7.75
C GLY A 120 -4.78 4.39 -7.91
N GLU A 121 -4.84 3.15 -7.44
CA GLU A 121 -6.09 2.37 -7.37
C GLU A 121 -6.98 2.90 -6.24
N VAL A 122 -8.25 3.15 -6.53
CA VAL A 122 -9.23 3.69 -5.57
C VAL A 122 -9.49 2.77 -4.37
N SER A 123 -9.33 1.47 -4.54
CA SER A 123 -9.58 0.47 -3.48
C SER A 123 -8.41 0.25 -2.53
N VAL A 124 -7.20 0.67 -2.89
CA VAL A 124 -5.98 0.34 -2.14
C VAL A 124 -5.96 0.87 -0.71
N PRO A 125 -6.40 2.11 -0.41
CA PRO A 125 -6.43 2.59 0.97
C PRO A 125 -7.32 1.73 1.87
N SER A 126 -8.52 1.38 1.41
CA SER A 126 -9.45 0.50 2.14
C SER A 126 -8.84 -0.88 2.38
N ARG A 127 -8.30 -1.51 1.34
CA ARG A 127 -7.71 -2.85 1.41
C ARG A 127 -6.49 -2.90 2.31
N ALA A 128 -5.62 -1.91 2.24
CA ALA A 128 -4.41 -1.82 3.06
C ALA A 128 -4.74 -1.71 4.55
N ASN A 129 -5.65 -0.79 4.91
CA ASN A 129 -6.08 -0.62 6.30
C ASN A 129 -6.84 -1.86 6.82
N TYR A 130 -7.70 -2.46 6.01
CA TYR A 130 -8.35 -3.72 6.37
C TYR A 130 -7.33 -4.82 6.64
N THR A 131 -6.35 -5.01 5.75
CA THR A 131 -5.33 -6.07 5.90
C THR A 131 -4.48 -5.84 7.15
N MET A 132 -4.10 -4.60 7.43
CA MET A 132 -3.33 -4.26 8.63
C MET A 132 -4.12 -4.54 9.92
N ARG A 133 -5.41 -4.18 9.96
CA ARG A 133 -6.30 -4.48 11.10
C ARG A 133 -6.54 -5.97 11.27
N ARG A 134 -6.79 -6.68 10.17
CA ARG A 134 -6.98 -8.13 10.18
C ARG A 134 -5.73 -8.84 10.70
N ASN A 135 -4.54 -8.44 10.24
CA ASN A 135 -3.28 -8.93 10.78
C ASN A 135 -3.18 -8.70 12.29
N ALA A 136 -3.59 -7.52 12.78
CA ALA A 136 -3.60 -7.21 14.20
C ALA A 136 -4.56 -8.13 14.97
N ASP A 137 -5.72 -8.45 14.43
CA ASP A 137 -6.69 -9.34 15.07
C ASP A 137 -6.22 -10.80 15.11
N GLU A 138 -5.65 -11.28 14.01
CA GLU A 138 -5.16 -12.65 13.87
C GLU A 138 -3.90 -12.92 14.73
N ASN A 139 -3.10 -11.88 15.01
CA ASN A 139 -1.83 -11.99 15.74
C ASN A 139 -1.83 -11.23 17.09
N ARG A 140 -3.03 -10.99 17.65
CA ARG A 140 -3.12 -10.16 18.86
C ARG A 140 -2.35 -10.75 20.06
N GLY A 141 -2.49 -12.05 20.40
CA GLY A 141 -1.74 -12.73 21.47
C GLY A 141 -1.29 -11.79 22.61
N ASP A 142 0.01 -11.75 22.86
CA ASP A 142 0.69 -10.87 23.83
C ASP A 142 1.09 -9.50 23.27
N LEU A 143 0.75 -9.19 22.01
CA LEU A 143 1.12 -7.94 21.34
C LEU A 143 0.06 -6.83 21.52
N THR A 144 -0.45 -6.66 22.73
CA THR A 144 -1.60 -5.77 23.03
C THR A 144 -1.31 -4.30 22.73
N LEU A 145 -0.11 -3.81 22.98
CA LEU A 145 0.31 -2.44 22.63
C LEU A 145 0.43 -2.26 21.14
N GLY A 146 0.94 -3.27 20.42
CA GLY A 146 0.99 -3.27 18.97
C GLY A 146 -0.40 -3.21 18.33
N VAL A 147 -1.34 -4.02 18.83
CA VAL A 147 -2.75 -3.99 18.40
C VAL A 147 -3.40 -2.63 18.67
N LYS A 148 -3.22 -2.09 19.89
CA LYS A 148 -3.69 -0.75 20.26
C LYS A 148 -3.15 0.30 19.28
N ALA A 149 -1.87 0.21 18.94
CA ALA A 149 -1.25 1.14 18.00
C ALA A 149 -1.90 1.08 16.62
N VAL A 150 -2.10 -0.12 16.05
CA VAL A 150 -2.73 -0.30 14.73
C VAL A 150 -4.14 0.33 14.69
N TYR A 151 -4.93 0.18 15.73
CA TYR A 151 -6.31 0.70 15.74
C TYR A 151 -6.43 2.19 16.08
N LYS A 152 -5.47 2.75 16.81
CA LYS A 152 -5.63 4.10 17.39
C LYS A 152 -4.59 5.12 16.92
N HIS A 153 -3.40 4.65 16.52
CA HIS A 153 -2.25 5.53 16.28
C HIS A 153 -1.72 5.50 14.85
N PHE A 154 -2.34 4.73 13.96
CA PHE A 154 -2.01 4.74 12.54
C PHE A 154 -3.00 5.59 11.74
N TYR A 155 -2.47 6.42 10.85
CA TYR A 155 -3.19 7.05 9.77
C TYR A 155 -2.50 6.69 8.45
N MET A 156 -3.18 5.90 7.64
CA MET A 156 -2.57 5.28 6.45
C MET A 156 -1.29 4.50 6.84
N ASP A 157 -0.17 4.86 6.26
CA ASP A 157 1.15 4.28 6.47
C ASP A 157 1.94 4.90 7.65
N ASP A 158 1.48 6.03 8.18
CA ASP A 158 2.14 6.71 9.30
C ASP A 158 1.59 6.24 10.66
N GLY A 159 2.48 5.72 11.50
CA GLY A 159 2.22 5.37 12.89
C GLY A 159 2.76 6.44 13.85
N LEU A 160 1.88 7.05 14.62
CA LEU A 160 2.16 8.18 15.52
C LEU A 160 1.69 7.90 16.95
N PRO A 161 2.24 6.89 17.65
CA PRO A 161 1.90 6.69 19.06
C PRO A 161 2.69 7.61 19.98
N SER A 162 2.12 7.88 21.16
CA SER A 162 2.82 8.47 22.29
C SER A 162 2.60 7.66 23.56
N THR A 163 3.51 7.80 24.50
CA THR A 163 3.55 7.05 25.78
C THR A 163 4.02 7.94 26.91
N GLU A 164 3.76 7.53 28.15
CA GLU A 164 4.20 8.28 29.34
C GLU A 164 5.64 7.97 29.73
N SER A 165 6.17 6.78 29.39
CA SER A 165 7.51 6.37 29.77
C SER A 165 8.32 5.86 28.58
N ARG A 166 9.64 5.90 28.75
CA ARG A 166 10.58 5.38 27.75
C ARG A 166 10.48 3.86 27.59
N GLU A 167 10.23 3.16 28.68
CA GLU A 167 10.08 1.72 28.76
C GLU A 167 8.86 1.28 27.94
N GLU A 168 7.73 1.96 28.13
CA GLU A 168 6.50 1.72 27.35
C GLU A 168 6.72 2.03 25.86
N ALA A 169 7.44 3.10 25.53
CA ALA A 169 7.76 3.45 24.16
C ALA A 169 8.59 2.36 23.45
N ILE A 170 9.59 1.82 24.15
CA ILE A 170 10.44 0.73 23.64
C ILE A 170 9.60 -0.53 23.41
N GLU A 171 8.74 -0.90 24.38
CA GLU A 171 7.89 -2.08 24.26
C GLU A 171 6.83 -1.90 23.16
N MET A 172 6.20 -0.73 23.06
CA MET A 172 5.25 -0.42 21.98
C MET A 172 5.91 -0.53 20.62
N ARG A 173 7.10 0.04 20.43
CA ARG A 173 7.86 -0.07 19.18
C ARG A 173 8.16 -1.53 18.84
N LYS A 174 8.59 -2.33 19.81
CA LYS A 174 8.89 -3.75 19.64
C LYS A 174 7.66 -4.53 19.20
N GLN A 175 6.54 -4.35 19.90
CA GLN A 175 5.29 -5.03 19.57
C GLN A 175 4.71 -4.59 18.23
N MET A 176 4.76 -3.31 17.90
CA MET A 176 4.35 -2.81 16.58
C MET A 176 5.17 -3.44 15.46
N THR A 177 6.50 -3.49 15.64
CA THR A 177 7.41 -4.06 14.63
C THR A 177 7.12 -5.55 14.42
N GLU A 178 7.00 -6.32 15.51
CA GLU A 178 6.72 -7.75 15.46
C GLU A 178 5.33 -8.05 14.85
N LEU A 179 4.29 -7.33 15.33
CA LEU A 179 2.93 -7.51 14.85
C LEU A 179 2.81 -7.26 13.34
N LEU A 180 3.37 -6.16 12.88
CA LEU A 180 3.32 -5.80 11.45
C LEU A 180 4.17 -6.73 10.60
N HIS A 181 5.33 -7.16 11.10
CA HIS A 181 6.19 -8.13 10.42
C HIS A 181 5.48 -9.47 10.17
N ARG A 182 4.68 -9.97 11.11
CA ARG A 182 3.87 -11.19 10.92
C ARG A 182 2.91 -11.09 9.74
N GLY A 183 2.37 -9.89 9.47
CA GLY A 183 1.54 -9.60 8.31
C GLY A 183 2.32 -9.26 7.03
N GLY A 184 3.65 -9.34 7.06
CA GLY A 184 4.51 -8.99 5.93
C GLY A 184 4.68 -7.48 5.73
N PHE A 185 4.25 -6.64 6.69
CA PHE A 185 4.51 -5.21 6.70
C PHE A 185 5.83 -4.91 7.42
N HIS A 186 6.56 -3.93 6.93
CA HIS A 186 7.84 -3.53 7.50
C HIS A 186 7.79 -2.07 7.94
N LEU A 187 8.03 -1.82 9.23
CA LEU A 187 8.20 -0.47 9.74
C LEU A 187 9.56 0.10 9.34
N HIS A 188 9.54 1.36 8.95
CA HIS A 188 10.71 2.16 8.56
C HIS A 188 10.69 3.47 9.36
N LYS A 189 11.86 3.94 9.79
CA LYS A 189 12.25 5.07 10.65
C LYS A 189 12.48 4.70 12.09
#